data_e53526e39bd03d72292fabea9ac031aa
#
_entry.id   e53526e39bd03d72292fabea9ac031aa
#
_cell.length_a   1.000
_cell.length_b   1.000
_cell.length_c   1.000
_cell.angle_alpha   90.00
_cell.angle_beta   90.00
_cell.angle_gamma   90.00
#
_symmetry.space_group_name_H-M   'P 1'
#
loop_
_entity.id
_entity.type
_entity.pdbx_description
1 polymer ?
#
loop_
_entity_poly.entity_id
_entity_poly.type
_entity_poly.pdbx_seq_one_letter_code
_entity_poly.pdbx_strand_id
1 'polypeptide(L)'
;MHWRSNKSQGFTLLEVMIAVAIFSLLAMGTYRMLSTVLKTDEVTRQHERDLRELSRAFASLDRDINQTLNRSVRDAYGDERATLIGELGASDGNAALEFSRNGWRNPLGGARAQVQRVRWRLAGEKLERLYWNVLDQAVDSQPRVQKVLDGVQSLELRFLDDKGQWQEQWPPASGDRSPAEAEKRMPLAVEVKLEHRHYGKLSRLYRLPEPAMEETSDNGAHPDGNESGDKDSSDKAAADKAGDGQNASGDTRASL
;
A
#
# COMPACT_ATOMS: atom_id res chain seq x y z
N MET A 1 56.58 -7.86 79.54
CA MET A 1 55.77 -7.20 78.43
C MET A 1 56.72 -7.04 77.27
N HIS A 2 56.70 -8.02 76.26
CA HIS A 2 57.57 -7.94 75.09
C HIS A 2 56.76 -7.33 73.93
N TRP A 3 57.06 -6.13 73.52
CA TRP A 3 56.54 -5.51 72.36
C TRP A 3 57.28 -6.00 71.13
N ARG A 4 56.58 -6.76 70.29
CA ARG A 4 57.11 -7.18 69.00
C ARG A 4 57.08 -5.98 68.07
N SER A 5 58.24 -5.47 67.74
CA SER A 5 58.41 -4.48 66.69
C SER A 5 58.11 -5.13 65.33
N ASN A 6 56.99 -4.80 64.74
CA ASN A 6 56.68 -5.14 63.39
C ASN A 6 57.61 -4.31 62.47
N LYS A 7 58.57 -5.01 61.86
CA LYS A 7 59.38 -4.41 60.80
C LYS A 7 58.45 -4.18 59.59
N SER A 8 58.14 -2.88 59.26
CA SER A 8 57.52 -2.52 58.02
C SER A 8 58.50 -2.83 56.89
N GLN A 9 58.20 -3.84 56.09
CA GLN A 9 58.91 -4.12 54.84
C GLN A 9 58.40 -3.16 53.78
N GLY A 10 59.27 -2.35 53.21
CA GLY A 10 58.95 -1.47 52.07
C GLY A 10 58.90 -2.26 50.79
N PHE A 11 58.11 -1.80 49.82
CA PHE A 11 58.00 -2.41 48.52
C PHE A 11 59.32 -2.29 47.75
N THR A 12 59.68 -3.41 47.04
CA THR A 12 60.81 -3.37 46.13
C THR A 12 60.48 -2.71 44.80
N LEU A 13 61.44 -2.07 44.16
CA LEU A 13 61.27 -1.47 42.84
C LEU A 13 60.83 -2.50 41.79
N LEU A 14 61.33 -3.74 41.92
CA LEU A 14 60.96 -4.84 41.04
C LEU A 14 59.49 -5.22 41.18
N GLU A 15 58.95 -5.26 42.39
CA GLU A 15 57.54 -5.59 42.63
C GLU A 15 56.60 -4.54 42.03
N VAL A 16 56.92 -3.26 42.09
CA VAL A 16 56.19 -2.19 41.45
C VAL A 16 56.24 -2.32 39.91
N MET A 17 57.41 -2.63 39.37
CA MET A 17 57.55 -2.83 37.90
C MET A 17 56.69 -4.02 37.40
N ILE A 18 56.69 -5.15 38.12
CA ILE A 18 55.87 -6.31 37.77
C ILE A 18 54.38 -5.96 37.92
N ALA A 19 53.97 -5.26 38.97
CA ALA A 19 52.60 -4.86 39.14
C ALA A 19 52.11 -3.91 38.01
N VAL A 20 52.94 -2.93 37.64
CA VAL A 20 52.63 -2.04 36.50
C VAL A 20 52.56 -2.83 35.18
N ALA A 21 53.44 -3.78 34.94
CA ALA A 21 53.44 -4.61 33.73
C ALA A 21 52.15 -5.45 33.64
N ILE A 22 51.75 -6.11 34.72
CA ILE A 22 50.50 -6.90 34.79
C ILE A 22 49.30 -6.01 34.60
N PHE A 23 49.26 -4.84 35.26
CA PHE A 23 48.19 -3.87 35.14
C PHE A 23 48.05 -3.38 33.68
N SER A 24 49.16 -3.08 33.01
CA SER A 24 49.17 -2.63 31.61
C SER A 24 48.61 -3.70 30.67
N LEU A 25 48.95 -4.98 30.87
CA LEU A 25 48.44 -6.12 30.12
C LEU A 25 46.91 -6.28 30.30
N LEU A 26 46.43 -6.17 31.55
CA LEU A 26 45.02 -6.23 31.86
C LEU A 26 44.27 -5.07 31.26
N ALA A 27 44.78 -3.83 31.38
CA ALA A 27 44.18 -2.65 30.79
C ALA A 27 44.09 -2.77 29.27
N MET A 28 45.16 -3.28 28.62
CA MET A 28 45.16 -3.52 27.17
C MET A 28 44.11 -4.57 26.76
N GLY A 29 44.01 -5.67 27.53
CA GLY A 29 43.00 -6.72 27.28
C GLY A 29 41.57 -6.18 27.41
N THR A 30 41.29 -5.44 28.47
CA THR A 30 39.98 -4.80 28.69
C THR A 30 39.63 -3.79 27.59
N TYR A 31 40.59 -2.96 27.19
CA TYR A 31 40.40 -2.00 26.07
C TYR A 31 40.06 -2.70 24.76
N ARG A 32 40.79 -3.79 24.42
CA ARG A 32 40.51 -4.58 23.22
C ARG A 32 39.11 -5.22 23.26
N MET A 33 38.72 -5.78 24.40
CA MET A 33 37.41 -6.36 24.58
C MET A 33 36.32 -5.31 24.39
N LEU A 34 36.43 -4.15 25.03
CA LEU A 34 35.47 -3.05 24.88
C LEU A 34 35.37 -2.57 23.46
N SER A 35 36.50 -2.35 22.76
CA SER A 35 36.50 -1.89 21.37
C SER A 35 35.86 -2.91 20.43
N THR A 36 36.02 -4.21 20.67
CA THR A 36 35.35 -5.27 19.91
C THR A 36 33.84 -5.26 20.11
N VAL A 37 33.39 -5.11 21.35
CA VAL A 37 31.94 -5.02 21.66
C VAL A 37 31.31 -3.83 20.99
N LEU A 38 31.92 -2.63 21.07
CA LEU A 38 31.41 -1.42 20.42
C LEU A 38 31.33 -1.57 18.90
N LYS A 39 32.36 -2.16 18.29
CA LYS A 39 32.35 -2.39 16.83
C LYS A 39 31.28 -3.41 16.43
N THR A 40 31.08 -4.46 17.19
CA THR A 40 30.04 -5.47 16.94
C THR A 40 28.63 -4.85 17.08
N ASP A 41 28.41 -4.02 18.09
CA ASP A 41 27.15 -3.30 18.31
C ASP A 41 26.82 -2.40 17.11
N GLU A 42 27.80 -1.64 16.59
CA GLU A 42 27.59 -0.78 15.42
C GLU A 42 27.20 -1.58 14.16
N VAL A 43 27.90 -2.68 13.89
CA VAL A 43 27.58 -3.57 12.74
C VAL A 43 26.19 -4.18 12.91
N THR A 44 25.84 -4.64 14.11
CA THR A 44 24.53 -5.22 14.39
C THR A 44 23.42 -4.19 14.19
N ARG A 45 23.59 -2.97 14.69
CA ARG A 45 22.61 -1.87 14.51
C ARG A 45 22.42 -1.51 13.06
N GLN A 46 23.49 -1.55 12.25
CA GLN A 46 23.36 -1.28 10.81
C GLN A 46 22.53 -2.38 10.13
N HIS A 47 22.81 -3.64 10.36
CA HIS A 47 22.01 -4.74 9.82
C HIS A 47 20.55 -4.69 10.26
N GLU A 48 20.28 -4.31 11.51
CA GLU A 48 18.90 -4.13 11.99
C GLU A 48 18.17 -2.99 11.27
N ARG A 49 18.85 -1.88 10.96
CA ARG A 49 18.25 -0.77 10.20
C ARG A 49 17.87 -1.23 8.80
N ASP A 50 18.78 -1.91 8.11
CA ASP A 50 18.57 -2.41 6.75
C ASP A 50 17.42 -3.44 6.70
N LEU A 51 17.36 -4.37 7.66
CA LEU A 51 16.25 -5.32 7.77
C LEU A 51 14.91 -4.65 8.06
N ARG A 52 14.90 -3.61 8.92
CA ARG A 52 13.68 -2.84 9.20
C ARG A 52 13.23 -2.06 7.97
N GLU A 53 14.15 -1.53 7.16
CA GLU A 53 13.83 -0.85 5.90
C GLU A 53 13.18 -1.84 4.92
N LEU A 54 13.79 -3.00 4.70
CA LEU A 54 13.25 -4.07 3.88
C LEU A 54 11.86 -4.52 4.35
N SER A 55 11.69 -4.75 5.65
CA SER A 55 10.41 -5.17 6.23
C SER A 55 9.33 -4.11 6.04
N ARG A 56 9.65 -2.83 6.20
CA ARG A 56 8.72 -1.71 5.97
C ARG A 56 8.34 -1.59 4.50
N ALA A 57 9.30 -1.82 3.59
CA ALA A 57 9.05 -1.81 2.16
C ALA A 57 8.02 -2.88 1.77
N PHE A 58 8.25 -4.13 2.19
CA PHE A 58 7.29 -5.20 1.94
C PHE A 58 5.94 -4.97 2.63
N ALA A 59 5.91 -4.52 3.88
CA ALA A 59 4.66 -4.21 4.57
C ALA A 59 3.86 -3.09 3.88
N SER A 60 4.54 -2.14 3.22
CA SER A 60 3.88 -1.11 2.42
C SER A 60 3.31 -1.67 1.13
N LEU A 61 4.07 -2.52 0.43
CA LEU A 61 3.65 -3.20 -0.78
C LEU A 61 2.48 -4.16 -0.50
N ASP A 62 2.59 -4.98 0.55
CA ASP A 62 1.53 -5.88 1.01
C ASP A 62 0.21 -5.13 1.26
N ARG A 63 0.31 -3.99 1.95
CA ARG A 63 -0.87 -3.17 2.25
C ARG A 63 -1.49 -2.60 0.99
N ASP A 64 -0.69 -2.10 0.06
CA ASP A 64 -1.18 -1.51 -1.18
C ASP A 64 -1.87 -2.57 -2.04
N ILE A 65 -1.24 -3.73 -2.24
CA ILE A 65 -1.79 -4.81 -3.07
C ILE A 65 -3.04 -5.42 -2.44
N ASN A 66 -3.06 -5.68 -1.13
CA ASN A 66 -4.22 -6.25 -0.45
C ASN A 66 -5.44 -5.31 -0.42
N GLN A 67 -5.23 -4.02 -0.67
CA GLN A 67 -6.29 -3.02 -0.74
C GLN A 67 -6.64 -2.62 -2.17
N THR A 68 -6.15 -3.35 -3.16
CA THR A 68 -6.44 -3.10 -4.57
C THR A 68 -7.94 -3.14 -4.83
N LEU A 69 -8.42 -2.18 -5.63
CA LEU A 69 -9.80 -2.06 -6.06
C LEU A 69 -9.91 -2.23 -7.56
N ASN A 70 -10.96 -2.91 -7.99
CA ASN A 70 -11.33 -2.96 -9.41
C ASN A 70 -12.02 -1.65 -9.82
N ARG A 71 -11.22 -0.58 -9.94
CA ARG A 71 -11.67 0.74 -10.36
C ARG A 71 -10.69 1.35 -11.34
N SER A 72 -11.15 1.54 -12.59
CA SER A 72 -10.45 2.31 -13.60
C SER A 72 -10.36 3.80 -13.20
N VAL A 73 -9.43 4.51 -13.78
CA VAL A 73 -9.25 5.96 -13.60
C VAL A 73 -9.27 6.64 -14.96
N ARG A 74 -9.56 7.94 -14.98
CA ARG A 74 -9.44 8.75 -16.18
C ARG A 74 -8.09 9.44 -16.20
N ASP A 75 -7.46 9.42 -17.36
CA ASP A 75 -6.22 10.17 -17.57
C ASP A 75 -6.50 11.67 -17.83
N ALA A 76 -5.42 12.40 -18.11
CA ALA A 76 -5.46 13.84 -18.36
C ALA A 76 -6.31 14.26 -19.57
N TYR A 77 -6.58 13.35 -20.48
CA TYR A 77 -7.39 13.57 -21.68
C TYR A 77 -8.82 13.08 -21.53
N GLY A 78 -9.15 12.47 -20.39
CA GLY A 78 -10.47 11.90 -20.09
C GLY A 78 -10.62 10.44 -20.52
N ASP A 79 -9.58 9.85 -21.11
CA ASP A 79 -9.58 8.45 -21.52
C ASP A 79 -9.50 7.50 -20.31
N GLU A 80 -10.25 6.41 -20.39
CA GLU A 80 -10.27 5.41 -19.34
C GLU A 80 -8.96 4.60 -19.36
N ARG A 81 -8.26 4.55 -18.24
CA ARG A 81 -7.05 3.74 -18.06
C ARG A 81 -7.37 2.47 -17.30
N ALA A 82 -6.65 1.43 -17.62
CA ALA A 82 -6.82 0.13 -17.01
C ALA A 82 -6.77 0.19 -15.47
N THR A 83 -7.59 -0.63 -14.83
CA THR A 83 -7.68 -0.76 -13.39
C THR A 83 -6.34 -1.11 -12.75
N LEU A 84 -5.63 -2.06 -13.37
CA LEU A 84 -4.28 -2.45 -13.03
C LEU A 84 -3.42 -2.44 -14.29
N ILE A 85 -2.24 -1.85 -14.18
CA ILE A 85 -1.25 -1.79 -15.26
C ILE A 85 0.05 -2.39 -14.73
N GLY A 86 0.50 -3.43 -15.38
CA GLY A 86 1.81 -4.04 -15.15
C GLY A 86 2.65 -3.91 -16.41
N GLU A 87 3.70 -3.11 -16.34
CA GLU A 87 4.61 -2.84 -17.45
C GLU A 87 5.95 -3.52 -17.19
N LEU A 88 6.43 -4.25 -18.20
CA LEU A 88 7.82 -4.68 -18.24
C LEU A 88 8.57 -3.73 -19.17
N GLY A 89 9.55 -3.01 -18.61
CA GLY A 89 10.36 -2.11 -19.43
C GLY A 89 9.66 -0.81 -19.83
N ALA A 90 8.98 -0.16 -18.87
CA ALA A 90 8.61 1.25 -19.04
C ALA A 90 9.80 2.02 -19.64
N SER A 91 9.57 3.17 -20.24
CA SER A 91 10.53 3.95 -21.06
C SER A 91 11.92 4.17 -20.43
N ASP A 92 12.10 3.84 -19.18
CA ASP A 92 13.35 3.81 -18.40
C ASP A 92 13.90 2.38 -18.17
N GLY A 93 13.32 1.35 -18.81
CA GLY A 93 13.77 -0.05 -18.75
C GLY A 93 13.36 -0.80 -17.47
N ASN A 94 12.54 -0.21 -16.60
CA ASN A 94 12.24 -0.77 -15.29
C ASN A 94 10.79 -1.22 -15.19
N ALA A 95 10.54 -2.36 -14.54
CA ALA A 95 9.20 -2.85 -14.27
C ALA A 95 8.40 -1.88 -13.38
N ALA A 96 7.12 -1.73 -13.68
CA ALA A 96 6.22 -0.90 -12.91
C ALA A 96 4.86 -1.58 -12.73
N LEU A 97 4.27 -1.40 -11.54
CA LEU A 97 2.94 -1.87 -11.17
C LEU A 97 2.09 -0.69 -10.73
N GLU A 98 1.02 -0.40 -11.45
CA GLU A 98 0.12 0.71 -11.17
C GLU A 98 -1.32 0.22 -10.99
N PHE A 99 -2.00 0.67 -9.93
CA PHE A 99 -3.38 0.26 -9.61
C PHE A 99 -4.07 1.23 -8.68
N SER A 100 -5.40 1.13 -8.61
CA SER A 100 -6.21 1.86 -7.64
C SER A 100 -6.34 1.05 -6.35
N ARG A 101 -6.23 1.70 -5.20
CA ARG A 101 -6.39 1.07 -3.89
C ARG A 101 -7.33 1.86 -2.98
N ASN A 102 -7.97 1.17 -2.04
CA ASN A 102 -8.76 1.75 -0.96
C ASN A 102 -7.90 2.03 0.28
N GLY A 103 -8.54 2.49 1.35
CA GLY A 103 -7.93 2.59 2.69
C GLY A 103 -6.97 3.77 2.86
N TRP A 104 -7.04 4.78 2.01
CA TRP A 104 -6.34 6.03 2.24
C TRP A 104 -7.01 6.81 3.38
N ARG A 105 -6.51 6.59 4.59
CA ARG A 105 -7.08 7.17 5.81
C ARG A 105 -7.16 8.70 5.73
N ASN A 106 -8.32 9.24 6.06
CA ASN A 106 -8.60 10.67 6.10
C ASN A 106 -9.00 11.10 7.53
N PRO A 107 -8.07 11.09 8.49
CA PRO A 107 -8.40 11.35 9.90
C PRO A 107 -8.86 12.78 10.16
N LEU A 108 -8.53 13.71 9.26
CA LEU A 108 -8.90 15.13 9.38
C LEU A 108 -10.18 15.50 8.63
N GLY A 109 -10.86 14.51 7.99
CA GLY A 109 -12.10 14.74 7.25
C GLY A 109 -11.96 15.69 6.04
N GLY A 110 -10.76 15.86 5.50
CA GLY A 110 -10.52 16.72 4.33
C GLY A 110 -11.32 16.26 3.11
N ALA A 111 -11.64 17.18 2.20
CA ALA A 111 -12.38 16.92 0.96
C ALA A 111 -11.52 16.12 -0.04
N ARG A 112 -11.33 14.82 0.20
CA ARG A 112 -10.63 13.90 -0.70
C ARG A 112 -11.22 12.50 -0.65
N ALA A 113 -11.07 11.75 -1.74
CA ALA A 113 -11.50 10.37 -1.80
C ALA A 113 -10.67 9.47 -0.86
N GLN A 114 -11.25 8.35 -0.41
CA GLN A 114 -10.55 7.29 0.31
C GLN A 114 -9.78 6.36 -0.64
N VAL A 115 -10.05 6.47 -1.94
CA VAL A 115 -9.39 5.73 -3.01
C VAL A 115 -8.21 6.52 -3.52
N GLN A 116 -7.12 5.82 -3.78
CA GLN A 116 -5.86 6.41 -4.23
C GLN A 116 -5.29 5.61 -5.39
N ARG A 117 -4.77 6.25 -6.43
CA ARG A 117 -3.95 5.64 -7.46
C ARG A 117 -2.52 5.58 -6.98
N VAL A 118 -1.90 4.42 -7.10
CA VAL A 118 -0.50 4.18 -6.71
C VAL A 118 0.26 3.50 -7.83
N ARG A 119 1.55 3.81 -7.94
CA ARG A 119 2.46 3.16 -8.86
C ARG A 119 3.74 2.79 -8.12
N TRP A 120 4.12 1.54 -8.23
CA TRP A 120 5.39 1.02 -7.77
C TRP A 120 6.33 0.88 -8.96
N ARG A 121 7.53 1.42 -8.86
CA ARG A 121 8.53 1.32 -9.92
C ARG A 121 9.93 1.17 -9.35
N LEU A 122 10.82 0.63 -10.16
CA LEU A 122 12.26 0.69 -9.93
C LEU A 122 12.81 1.89 -10.70
N ALA A 123 13.48 2.81 -10.00
CA ALA A 123 14.14 3.97 -10.57
C ALA A 123 15.63 3.93 -10.19
N GLY A 124 16.49 3.51 -11.14
CA GLY A 124 17.86 3.12 -10.83
C GLY A 124 17.89 1.95 -9.85
N GLU A 125 18.55 2.12 -8.69
CA GLU A 125 18.59 1.11 -7.63
C GLU A 125 17.57 1.39 -6.49
N LYS A 126 16.53 2.19 -6.75
CA LYS A 126 15.56 2.60 -5.74
C LYS A 126 14.17 2.08 -6.08
N LEU A 127 13.59 1.32 -5.18
CA LEU A 127 12.17 1.01 -5.25
C LEU A 127 11.39 2.24 -4.77
N GLU A 128 10.58 2.80 -5.65
CA GLU A 128 9.77 3.98 -5.42
C GLU A 128 8.29 3.67 -5.45
N ARG A 129 7.56 4.31 -4.56
CA ARG A 129 6.11 4.34 -4.52
C ARG A 129 5.63 5.73 -4.91
N LEU A 130 4.95 5.83 -6.04
CA LEU A 130 4.30 7.04 -6.49
C LEU A 130 2.83 7.01 -6.10
N TYR A 131 2.25 8.15 -5.77
CA TYR A 131 0.82 8.24 -5.48
C TYR A 131 0.26 9.60 -5.84
N TRP A 132 -1.00 9.61 -6.26
CA TRP A 132 -1.73 10.80 -6.61
C TRP A 132 -2.71 11.19 -5.53
N ASN A 133 -2.88 12.50 -5.31
CA ASN A 133 -3.82 13.02 -4.31
C ASN A 133 -5.26 12.96 -4.81
N VAL A 134 -5.47 12.95 -6.13
CA VAL A 134 -6.75 12.82 -6.82
C VAL A 134 -6.73 11.56 -7.66
N LEU A 135 -7.87 10.91 -7.81
CA LEU A 135 -7.97 9.65 -8.53
C LEU A 135 -7.91 9.88 -10.05
N ASP A 136 -8.76 10.77 -10.56
CA ASP A 136 -8.77 11.16 -11.95
C ASP A 136 -7.72 12.26 -12.18
N GLN A 137 -6.83 12.04 -13.13
CA GLN A 137 -5.65 12.87 -13.32
C GLN A 137 -5.95 14.01 -14.27
N ALA A 138 -5.63 15.24 -13.87
CA ALA A 138 -5.58 16.39 -14.77
C ALA A 138 -4.23 16.44 -15.50
N VAL A 139 -4.13 17.23 -16.56
CA VAL A 139 -2.92 17.35 -17.42
C VAL A 139 -1.66 17.70 -16.62
N ASP A 140 -1.80 18.44 -15.53
CA ASP A 140 -0.72 18.90 -14.66
C ASP A 140 -0.59 18.09 -13.35
N SER A 141 -1.34 17.00 -13.24
CA SER A 141 -1.32 16.14 -12.04
C SER A 141 0.02 15.43 -11.89
N GLN A 142 0.85 15.90 -10.96
CA GLN A 142 2.12 15.25 -10.65
C GLN A 142 1.96 14.29 -9.46
N PRO A 143 2.48 13.06 -9.56
CA PRO A 143 2.51 12.13 -8.44
C PRO A 143 3.50 12.59 -7.37
N ARG A 144 3.21 12.27 -6.12
CA ARG A 144 4.21 12.34 -5.06
C ARG A 144 5.04 11.08 -5.07
N VAL A 145 6.37 11.25 -5.01
CA VAL A 145 7.34 10.16 -5.03
C VAL A 145 7.81 9.88 -3.62
N GLN A 146 7.70 8.64 -3.19
CA GLN A 146 8.20 8.13 -1.92
C GLN A 146 9.25 7.06 -2.20
N LYS A 147 10.50 7.31 -1.82
CA LYS A 147 11.53 6.28 -1.80
C LYS A 147 11.20 5.27 -0.70
N VAL A 148 11.18 4.00 -1.03
CA VAL A 148 10.77 2.93 -0.11
C VAL A 148 11.92 2.02 0.26
N LEU A 149 12.78 1.65 -0.69
CA LEU A 149 13.92 0.76 -0.47
C LEU A 149 15.07 1.13 -1.41
N ASP A 150 16.29 1.14 -0.89
CA ASP A 150 17.51 1.30 -1.67
C ASP A 150 18.14 -0.06 -2.03
N GLY A 151 19.04 -0.07 -2.99
CA GLY A 151 19.85 -1.24 -3.33
C GLY A 151 19.10 -2.34 -4.05
N VAL A 152 18.03 -2.01 -4.74
CA VAL A 152 17.26 -2.91 -5.59
C VAL A 152 17.89 -2.94 -6.98
N GLN A 153 18.34 -4.10 -7.41
CA GLN A 153 19.03 -4.28 -8.69
C GLN A 153 18.05 -4.62 -9.82
N SER A 154 17.00 -5.39 -9.52
CA SER A 154 15.95 -5.72 -10.48
C SER A 154 14.58 -5.82 -9.82
N LEU A 155 13.55 -5.53 -10.59
CA LEU A 155 12.15 -5.72 -10.25
C LEU A 155 11.47 -6.43 -11.43
N GLU A 156 10.95 -7.62 -11.18
CA GLU A 156 10.21 -8.42 -12.14
C GLU A 156 8.78 -8.62 -11.64
N LEU A 157 7.83 -8.57 -12.55
CA LEU A 157 6.42 -8.73 -12.28
C LEU A 157 5.85 -9.84 -13.17
N ARG A 158 4.97 -10.66 -12.61
CA ARG A 158 4.21 -11.66 -13.37
C ARG A 158 2.77 -11.66 -12.87
N PHE A 159 1.85 -11.84 -13.79
CA PHE A 159 0.42 -11.73 -13.55
C PHE A 159 -0.25 -13.05 -13.93
N LEU A 160 -1.05 -13.61 -13.04
CA LEU A 160 -1.82 -14.82 -13.31
C LEU A 160 -3.17 -14.43 -13.90
N ASP A 161 -3.44 -14.87 -15.12
CA ASP A 161 -4.72 -14.61 -15.78
C ASP A 161 -5.82 -15.59 -15.33
N ASP A 162 -7.06 -15.39 -15.82
CA ASP A 162 -8.22 -16.22 -15.54
C ASP A 162 -8.15 -17.63 -16.15
N LYS A 163 -7.22 -17.84 -17.10
CA LYS A 163 -6.94 -19.17 -17.71
C LYS A 163 -5.85 -19.92 -16.95
N GLY A 164 -5.30 -19.34 -15.86
CA GLY A 164 -4.20 -19.93 -15.11
C GLY A 164 -2.84 -19.78 -15.77
N GLN A 165 -2.69 -18.85 -16.72
CA GLN A 165 -1.42 -18.61 -17.43
C GLN A 165 -0.71 -17.39 -16.84
N TRP A 166 0.60 -17.47 -16.77
CA TRP A 166 1.43 -16.36 -16.30
C TRP A 166 1.77 -15.42 -17.45
N GLN A 167 1.47 -14.12 -17.27
CA GLN A 167 1.75 -13.03 -18.18
C GLN A 167 2.83 -12.12 -17.61
N GLU A 168 3.70 -11.57 -18.45
CA GLU A 168 4.76 -10.64 -18.03
C GLU A 168 4.31 -9.18 -18.00
N GLN A 169 3.17 -8.88 -18.63
CA GLN A 169 2.56 -7.55 -18.64
C GLN A 169 1.05 -7.64 -18.40
N TRP A 170 0.47 -6.55 -17.92
CA TRP A 170 -0.96 -6.47 -17.70
C TRP A 170 -1.51 -5.10 -18.10
N PRO A 171 -2.65 -4.98 -18.84
CA PRO A 171 -3.38 -6.11 -19.46
C PRO A 171 -2.53 -6.84 -20.48
N PRO A 172 -2.79 -8.15 -20.74
CA PRO A 172 -2.06 -8.91 -21.74
C PRO A 172 -2.32 -8.34 -23.14
N ALA A 173 -1.27 -8.26 -23.97
CA ALA A 173 -1.33 -7.66 -25.31
C ALA A 173 -2.20 -8.45 -26.31
N SER A 174 -2.40 -9.73 -26.07
CA SER A 174 -3.20 -10.64 -26.92
C SER A 174 -4.36 -11.23 -26.12
N GLY A 175 -5.56 -10.79 -26.43
CA GLY A 175 -6.79 -11.35 -25.86
C GLY A 175 -7.91 -11.30 -26.90
N ASP A 176 -8.76 -12.36 -26.92
CA ASP A 176 -9.95 -12.47 -27.74
C ASP A 176 -11.06 -11.45 -27.39
N ARG A 177 -10.76 -10.43 -26.56
CA ARG A 177 -11.72 -9.49 -26.00
C ARG A 177 -11.43 -8.07 -26.44
N SER A 178 -12.47 -7.24 -26.38
CA SER A 178 -12.33 -5.81 -26.69
C SER A 178 -11.33 -5.12 -25.72
N PRO A 179 -10.59 -4.10 -26.18
CA PRO A 179 -9.67 -3.36 -25.32
C PRO A 179 -10.34 -2.84 -24.03
N ALA A 180 -11.57 -2.36 -24.12
CA ALA A 180 -12.33 -1.83 -22.98
C ALA A 180 -12.64 -2.90 -21.89
N GLU A 181 -12.86 -4.17 -22.31
CA GLU A 181 -13.06 -5.27 -21.36
C GLU A 181 -11.73 -5.73 -20.76
N ALA A 182 -10.64 -5.70 -21.52
CA ALA A 182 -9.32 -6.01 -21.05
C ALA A 182 -8.84 -5.02 -19.98
N GLU A 183 -9.16 -3.73 -20.13
CA GLU A 183 -8.80 -2.66 -19.20
C GLU A 183 -9.50 -2.75 -17.84
N LYS A 184 -10.67 -3.36 -17.77
CA LYS A 184 -11.45 -3.55 -16.52
C LYS A 184 -11.09 -4.82 -15.76
N ARG A 185 -10.24 -5.67 -16.34
CA ARG A 185 -9.89 -6.94 -15.72
C ARG A 185 -8.78 -6.81 -14.70
N MET A 186 -8.89 -7.66 -13.70
CA MET A 186 -7.85 -7.85 -12.69
C MET A 186 -7.21 -9.23 -12.89
N PRO A 187 -5.90 -9.37 -12.68
CA PRO A 187 -5.28 -10.68 -12.60
C PRO A 187 -5.72 -11.39 -11.31
N LEU A 188 -5.70 -12.72 -11.30
CA LEU A 188 -5.99 -13.52 -10.10
C LEU A 188 -4.90 -13.37 -9.06
N ALA A 189 -3.65 -13.24 -9.51
CA ALA A 189 -2.50 -13.06 -8.65
C ALA A 189 -1.40 -12.24 -9.33
N VAL A 190 -0.57 -11.61 -8.52
CA VAL A 190 0.65 -10.91 -8.94
C VAL A 190 1.84 -11.50 -8.20
N GLU A 191 2.84 -11.95 -8.93
CA GLU A 191 4.14 -12.32 -8.39
C GLU A 191 5.09 -11.15 -8.54
N VAL A 192 5.67 -10.71 -7.43
CA VAL A 192 6.67 -9.65 -7.37
C VAL A 192 8.00 -10.28 -7.00
N LYS A 193 8.96 -10.22 -7.90
CA LYS A 193 10.35 -10.64 -7.67
C LYS A 193 11.24 -9.42 -7.62
N LEU A 194 12.04 -9.36 -6.58
CA LEU A 194 12.95 -8.26 -6.32
C LEU A 194 14.33 -8.84 -6.03
N GLU A 195 15.36 -8.32 -6.69
CA GLU A 195 16.74 -8.63 -6.36
C GLU A 195 17.38 -7.46 -5.62
N HIS A 196 17.84 -7.74 -4.41
CA HIS A 196 18.47 -6.74 -3.55
C HIS A 196 19.95 -7.07 -3.36
N ARG A 197 20.82 -6.07 -3.43
CA ARG A 197 22.28 -6.26 -3.39
C ARG A 197 22.80 -7.01 -2.14
N HIS A 198 22.13 -6.88 -0.99
CA HIS A 198 22.53 -7.53 0.28
C HIS A 198 21.72 -8.78 0.60
N TYR A 199 20.46 -8.86 0.13
CA TYR A 199 19.54 -9.94 0.50
C TYR A 199 19.26 -10.91 -0.65
N GLY A 200 19.84 -10.65 -1.85
CA GLY A 200 19.64 -11.49 -3.02
C GLY A 200 18.21 -11.44 -3.55
N LYS A 201 17.76 -12.56 -4.10
CA LYS A 201 16.44 -12.68 -4.74
C LYS A 201 15.35 -12.93 -3.71
N LEU A 202 14.35 -12.07 -3.72
CA LEU A 202 13.18 -12.13 -2.87
C LEU A 202 11.94 -12.21 -3.76
N SER A 203 11.06 -13.16 -3.50
CA SER A 203 9.81 -13.32 -4.26
C SER A 203 8.61 -13.33 -3.33
N ARG A 204 7.53 -12.66 -3.74
CA ARG A 204 6.24 -12.69 -3.07
C ARG A 204 5.12 -12.87 -4.09
N LEU A 205 4.17 -13.72 -3.72
CA LEU A 205 2.96 -13.98 -4.47
C LEU A 205 1.78 -13.36 -3.73
N TYR A 206 1.02 -12.53 -4.43
CA TYR A 206 -0.18 -11.86 -3.92
C TYR A 206 -1.39 -12.35 -4.69
N ARG A 207 -2.36 -12.90 -3.99
CA ARG A 207 -3.69 -13.11 -4.55
C ARG A 207 -4.44 -11.78 -4.50
N LEU A 208 -5.01 -11.36 -5.63
CA LEU A 208 -5.82 -10.15 -5.68
C LEU A 208 -7.27 -10.43 -5.27
N PRO A 209 -7.98 -9.42 -4.74
CA PRO A 209 -9.40 -9.57 -4.46
C PRO A 209 -10.15 -9.89 -5.76
N GLU A 210 -10.98 -10.91 -5.72
CA GLU A 210 -11.91 -11.18 -6.80
C GLU A 210 -12.89 -10.00 -6.91
N PRO A 211 -13.20 -9.50 -8.13
CA PRO A 211 -14.26 -8.53 -8.29
C PRO A 211 -15.53 -9.15 -7.68
N ALA A 212 -16.20 -8.39 -6.79
CA ALA A 212 -17.50 -8.80 -6.32
C ALA A 212 -18.34 -9.09 -7.56
N MET A 213 -18.85 -10.33 -7.68
CA MET A 213 -19.84 -10.63 -8.69
C MET A 213 -20.97 -9.64 -8.45
N GLU A 214 -21.27 -8.79 -9.44
CA GLU A 214 -22.54 -8.12 -9.47
C GLU A 214 -23.57 -9.24 -9.45
N GLU A 215 -24.25 -9.43 -8.31
CA GLU A 215 -25.45 -10.22 -8.27
C GLU A 215 -26.33 -9.60 -9.35
N THR A 216 -26.42 -10.27 -10.50
CA THR A 216 -27.48 -10.02 -11.47
C THR A 216 -28.75 -10.20 -10.62
N SER A 217 -29.36 -9.10 -10.24
CA SER A 217 -30.70 -9.09 -9.69
C SER A 217 -31.55 -9.69 -10.79
N ASP A 218 -31.73 -11.00 -10.69
CA ASP A 218 -32.76 -11.73 -11.40
C ASP A 218 -34.08 -11.12 -10.87
N ASN A 219 -34.54 -10.09 -11.58
CA ASN A 219 -35.90 -9.61 -11.48
C ASN A 219 -36.77 -10.75 -12.03
N GLY A 220 -36.95 -11.74 -11.15
CA GLY A 220 -37.94 -12.79 -11.34
C GLY A 220 -39.26 -12.13 -11.67
N ALA A 221 -39.61 -12.20 -12.93
CA ALA A 221 -40.92 -11.94 -13.43
C ALA A 221 -41.94 -12.63 -12.54
N HIS A 222 -42.74 -11.84 -11.85
CA HIS A 222 -43.96 -12.30 -11.21
C HIS A 222 -44.87 -12.80 -12.32
N PRO A 223 -45.26 -14.08 -12.35
CA PRO A 223 -46.32 -14.50 -13.27
C PRO A 223 -47.64 -13.97 -12.75
N ASP A 224 -48.25 -13.09 -13.53
CA ASP A 224 -49.66 -12.70 -13.38
C ASP A 224 -50.53 -13.92 -13.29
N GLY A 225 -51.03 -14.23 -12.12
CA GLY A 225 -52.10 -15.16 -11.90
C GLY A 225 -53.42 -14.41 -12.01
N ASN A 226 -54.01 -14.55 -13.20
CA ASN A 226 -55.39 -14.21 -13.49
C ASN A 226 -56.32 -15.20 -12.73
N GLU A 227 -57.09 -14.71 -11.78
CA GLU A 227 -58.30 -15.38 -11.34
C GLU A 227 -59.46 -14.38 -11.20
N SER A 228 -60.35 -14.54 -12.15
CA SER A 228 -61.71 -13.98 -12.23
C SER A 228 -62.62 -14.57 -11.13
N GLY A 229 -63.45 -13.72 -10.54
CA GLY A 229 -64.54 -14.14 -9.65
C GLY A 229 -65.29 -12.96 -9.05
N ASP A 230 -66.17 -12.42 -9.75
CA ASP A 230 -67.61 -12.22 -9.77
C ASP A 230 -68.33 -11.89 -8.42
N LYS A 231 -69.24 -10.86 -8.52
CA LYS A 231 -70.40 -10.50 -7.68
C LYS A 231 -70.15 -9.72 -6.37
N ASP A 232 -70.80 -8.71 -6.15
CA ASP A 232 -72.16 -8.13 -6.34
C ASP A 232 -72.41 -7.04 -5.32
N SER A 233 -73.13 -6.05 -5.76
CA SER A 233 -74.11 -5.19 -5.09
C SER A 233 -73.76 -4.23 -3.94
N SER A 234 -74.18 -3.06 -4.25
CA SER A 234 -75.08 -2.13 -3.52
C SER A 234 -74.43 -1.07 -2.59
N ASP A 235 -74.61 0.09 -3.04
CA ASP A 235 -75.54 1.16 -2.56
C ASP A 235 -75.00 2.25 -1.62
N LYS A 236 -75.31 3.44 -2.09
CA LYS A 236 -75.72 4.68 -1.37
C LYS A 236 -74.65 5.62 -0.86
N ALA A 237 -74.54 6.66 -1.59
CA ALA A 237 -75.17 7.97 -1.41
C ALA A 237 -74.48 8.97 -0.49
N ALA A 238 -74.18 10.05 -1.15
CA ALA A 238 -74.57 11.42 -0.84
C ALA A 238 -73.59 12.31 -0.07
N ALA A 239 -73.26 13.35 -0.79
CA ALA A 239 -73.37 14.77 -0.41
C ALA A 239 -72.31 15.29 0.57
N ASP A 240 -71.76 16.41 0.49
CA ASP A 240 -72.01 17.70 -0.21
C ASP A 240 -71.00 18.72 0.35
N LYS A 241 -70.77 19.76 -0.43
CA LYS A 241 -70.29 21.11 -0.08
C LYS A 241 -68.81 21.34 0.21
N ALA A 242 -68.11 22.02 -0.68
CA ALA A 242 -68.16 23.43 -1.04
C ALA A 242 -67.54 24.40 -0.04
N GLY A 243 -66.63 25.20 -0.58
CA GLY A 243 -66.12 26.43 0.01
C GLY A 243 -64.65 26.61 -0.27
N ASP A 244 -64.21 27.19 -1.33
CA ASP A 244 -64.17 28.59 -1.77
C ASP A 244 -63.31 29.50 -0.87
N GLY A 245 -62.44 30.25 -1.47
CA GLY A 245 -61.69 31.35 -0.89
C GLY A 245 -60.24 31.40 -1.27
N GLN A 246 -59.87 31.76 -2.49
CA GLN A 246 -59.43 33.09 -2.98
C GLN A 246 -58.55 33.90 -2.02
N ASN A 247 -57.39 34.21 -2.47
CA ASN A 247 -56.84 35.56 -2.82
C ASN A 247 -55.44 35.78 -2.24
N ALA A 248 -54.49 35.99 -3.05
CA ALA A 248 -53.95 37.24 -3.60
C ALA A 248 -52.72 37.80 -2.89
N SER A 249 -51.70 37.92 -3.71
CA SER A 249 -50.88 39.12 -3.92
C SER A 249 -49.91 39.62 -2.82
N GLY A 250 -48.74 39.94 -3.34
CA GLY A 250 -47.85 41.00 -2.83
C GLY A 250 -46.42 40.53 -2.71
N ASP A 251 -45.59 40.60 -3.67
CA ASP A 251 -44.84 41.72 -4.25
C ASP A 251 -43.92 42.42 -3.22
N THR A 252 -42.72 42.55 -3.64
CA THR A 252 -41.80 43.66 -3.41
C THR A 252 -40.44 43.33 -2.81
N ARG A 253 -39.42 43.29 -3.74
CA ARG A 253 -38.15 44.08 -3.73
C ARG A 253 -37.34 44.15 -2.43
N ALA A 254 -36.09 43.94 -2.52
CA ALA A 254 -34.92 44.60 -3.04
C ALA A 254 -33.74 44.56 -2.03
N SER A 255 -32.60 44.33 -2.59
CA SER A 255 -31.29 44.96 -2.33
C SER A 255 -30.70 44.92 -0.91
N LEU A 256 -29.60 44.23 -0.78
CA LEU A 256 -28.24 44.77 -0.68
C LEU A 256 -27.23 43.66 -0.84
#